data_bb08b2b0e332a9eeee2ad5f7b9f4e74b
#
_entry.id   bb08b2b0e332a9eeee2ad5f7b9f4e74b
#
_cell.length_a   1.000
_cell.length_b   1.000
_cell.length_c   1.000
_cell.angle_alpha   90.00
_cell.angle_beta   90.00
_cell.angle_gamma   90.00
#
_symmetry.space_group_name_H-M   'P 1'
#
loop_
_entity.id
_entity.type
_entity.pdbx_description
1 polymer ?
#
loop_
_entity_poly.entity_id
_entity_poly.type
_entity_poly.pdbx_seq_one_letter_code
_entity_poly.pdbx_strand_id
1 'polypeptide(L)'
;MSENFEAEQNTDGANPDVRELSKVPAVEVISRADMILILSAAQTLGLPARDPSSSPYLDLDEARRVITALAGLVTASVEYLGPHAGPIREGLQALQRAFREASSHPDEPGKGPGEKFTGPVY
;
A
#
# COMPACT_ATOMS: atom_id res chain seq x y z
N MET A 1 -16.60 19.92 29.78
CA MET A 1 -16.52 19.64 29.61
C MET A 1 -16.18 19.31 29.28
N SER A 2 -16.14 19.32 29.09
CA SER A 2 -15.97 18.96 28.76
C SER A 2 -15.47 18.77 28.30
N GLU A 3 -15.40 18.77 28.17
CA GLU A 3 -15.09 18.60 27.80
C GLU A 3 -14.62 18.14 27.39
N ASN A 4 -14.75 18.20 27.41
CA ASN A 4 -14.52 17.81 27.12
C ASN A 4 -14.29 17.58 26.53
N PHE A 5 -14.39 17.73 26.20
CA PHE A 5 -14.44 17.59 25.77
C PHE A 5 -13.93 17.67 25.09
N GLU A 6 -13.78 17.85 25.24
CA GLU A 6 -13.51 18.01 24.74
C GLU A 6 -12.92 17.49 24.45
N ALA A 7 -12.90 17.15 24.74
CA ALA A 7 -12.66 16.76 24.50
C ALA A 7 -12.67 16.32 23.97
N GLU A 8 -13.14 16.30 23.88
CA GLU A 8 -13.44 16.14 23.32
C GLU A 8 -13.07 16.25 22.58
N GLN A 9 -12.88 16.69 22.52
CA GLN A 9 -12.70 17.00 21.79
C GLN A 9 -11.93 16.77 21.28
N ASN A 10 -11.50 16.82 21.51
CA ASN A 10 -10.74 16.45 21.04
C ASN A 10 -10.44 15.46 20.83
N THR A 11 -10.96 14.96 21.12
CA THR A 11 -10.65 13.99 20.53
C THR A 11 -11.17 13.63 19.38
N ASP A 12 -12.08 13.84 19.08
CA ASP A 12 -12.54 13.81 17.97
C ASP A 12 -12.02 14.73 17.30
N GLY A 13 -12.01 15.46 17.80
CA GLY A 13 -11.22 16.43 17.34
C GLY A 13 -9.87 15.91 17.31
N ALA A 14 -9.73 14.90 17.99
CA ALA A 14 -8.49 14.16 17.98
C ALA A 14 -8.02 13.85 16.59
N ASN A 15 -8.93 13.67 15.65
CA ASN A 15 -8.53 13.37 14.28
C ASN A 15 -9.30 14.25 13.31
N PRO A 16 -8.81 15.47 13.09
CA PRO A 16 -9.46 16.39 12.15
C PRO A 16 -9.51 15.85 10.72
N ASP A 17 -8.55 15.00 10.33
CA ASP A 17 -8.54 14.43 8.98
C ASP A 17 -9.79 13.59 8.72
N VAL A 18 -10.23 12.84 9.72
CA VAL A 18 -11.42 12.01 9.58
C VAL A 18 -12.64 12.87 9.25
N ARG A 19 -12.77 14.02 9.91
CA ARG A 19 -13.92 14.90 9.68
C ARG A 19 -13.90 15.51 8.29
N GLU A 20 -12.71 15.70 7.74
CA GLU A 20 -12.59 16.33 6.42
C GLU A 20 -12.64 15.33 5.27
N LEU A 21 -12.54 14.05 5.55
CA LEU A 21 -12.56 13.04 4.50
C LEU A 21 -13.82 13.10 3.65
N SER A 22 -14.94 13.51 4.22
CA SER A 22 -16.18 13.62 3.46
C SER A 22 -16.10 14.66 2.34
N LYS A 23 -15.13 15.57 2.40
CA LYS A 23 -14.93 16.63 1.41
C LYS A 23 -13.81 16.31 0.42
N VAL A 24 -13.13 15.19 0.62
CA VAL A 24 -12.01 14.79 -0.23
C VAL A 24 -12.54 13.90 -1.35
N PRO A 25 -12.22 14.20 -2.61
CA PRO A 25 -12.64 13.33 -3.71
C PRO A 25 -12.12 11.90 -3.55
N ALA A 26 -12.90 10.94 -4.02
CA ALA A 26 -12.53 9.53 -3.90
C ALA A 26 -11.15 9.24 -4.47
N VAL A 27 -10.78 9.89 -5.59
CA VAL A 27 -9.46 9.66 -6.19
C VAL A 27 -8.34 10.00 -5.22
N GLU A 28 -8.50 11.05 -4.42
CA GLU A 28 -7.46 11.41 -3.47
C GLU A 28 -7.41 10.45 -2.29
N VAL A 29 -8.57 10.02 -1.80
CA VAL A 29 -8.62 9.05 -0.70
C VAL A 29 -7.96 7.74 -1.14
N ILE A 30 -8.33 7.26 -2.32
CA ILE A 30 -7.79 6.00 -2.84
C ILE A 30 -6.28 6.12 -3.09
N SER A 31 -5.85 7.24 -3.69
CA SER A 31 -4.42 7.45 -3.97
C SER A 31 -3.59 7.48 -2.69
N ARG A 32 -4.10 8.11 -1.65
CA ARG A 32 -3.39 8.14 -0.35
C ARG A 32 -3.31 6.76 0.26
N ALA A 33 -4.39 5.98 0.16
CA ALA A 33 -4.38 4.59 0.63
C ALA A 33 -3.35 3.77 -0.13
N ASP A 34 -3.31 3.92 -1.46
CA ASP A 34 -2.32 3.25 -2.28
C ASP A 34 -0.90 3.61 -1.85
N MET A 35 -0.64 4.89 -1.58
CA MET A 35 0.69 5.32 -1.16
C MET A 35 1.09 4.71 0.18
N ILE A 36 0.16 4.64 1.12
CA ILE A 36 0.44 4.01 2.42
C ILE A 36 0.79 2.54 2.22
N LEU A 37 0.04 1.84 1.36
CA LEU A 37 0.30 0.44 1.09
C LEU A 37 1.66 0.25 0.38
N ILE A 38 1.99 1.13 -0.56
CA ILE A 38 3.28 1.09 -1.26
C ILE A 38 4.42 1.27 -0.26
N LEU A 39 4.32 2.26 0.62
CA LEU A 39 5.37 2.51 1.60
C LEU A 39 5.51 1.36 2.59
N SER A 40 4.40 0.80 3.03
CA SER A 40 4.41 -0.35 3.92
C SER A 40 5.07 -1.56 3.25
N ALA A 41 4.70 -1.84 2.01
CA ALA A 41 5.28 -2.95 1.27
C ALA A 41 6.78 -2.75 1.06
N ALA A 42 7.19 -1.54 0.68
CA ALA A 42 8.61 -1.25 0.49
C ALA A 42 9.39 -1.50 1.76
N GLN A 43 8.85 -1.08 2.90
CA GLN A 43 9.52 -1.25 4.18
C GLN A 43 9.67 -2.74 4.54
N THR A 44 8.61 -3.52 4.36
CA THR A 44 8.65 -4.94 4.67
C THR A 44 9.47 -5.74 3.64
N LEU A 45 9.78 -5.15 2.49
CA LEU A 45 10.72 -5.74 1.54
C LEU A 45 12.16 -5.29 1.81
N GLY A 46 12.37 -4.44 2.80
CA GLY A 46 13.71 -3.94 3.15
C GLY A 46 14.27 -2.95 2.15
N LEU A 47 13.45 -2.43 1.24
CA LEU A 47 13.93 -1.62 0.12
C LEU A 47 14.69 -0.34 0.51
N PRO A 48 14.36 0.35 1.63
CA PRO A 48 15.15 1.53 1.97
C PRO A 48 16.58 1.24 2.36
N ALA A 49 16.90 -0.02 2.75
CA ALA A 49 18.25 -0.39 3.14
C ALA A 49 19.11 -0.62 1.90
N ARG A 50 20.43 -0.33 2.02
CA ARG A 50 21.37 -0.60 0.94
C ARG A 50 21.36 -2.08 0.56
N ASP A 51 21.32 -2.94 1.59
CA ASP A 51 21.18 -4.39 1.42
C ASP A 51 19.84 -4.77 2.04
N PRO A 52 18.79 -4.99 1.21
CA PRO A 52 17.47 -5.30 1.75
C PRO A 52 17.45 -6.49 2.69
N SER A 53 18.27 -7.50 2.45
CA SER A 53 18.29 -8.71 3.29
C SER A 53 18.78 -8.43 4.71
N SER A 54 19.45 -7.31 4.93
CA SER A 54 19.93 -6.92 6.25
C SER A 54 18.98 -5.97 6.99
N SER A 55 17.87 -5.58 6.36
CA SER A 55 16.94 -4.66 6.99
C SER A 55 16.23 -5.32 8.16
N PRO A 56 16.12 -4.62 9.32
CA PRO A 56 15.37 -5.17 10.45
C PRO A 56 13.87 -5.23 10.19
N TYR A 57 13.40 -4.59 9.13
CA TYR A 57 11.98 -4.54 8.79
C TYR A 57 11.59 -5.58 7.74
N LEU A 58 12.54 -6.32 7.19
CA LEU A 58 12.25 -7.32 6.18
C LEU A 58 11.31 -8.40 6.73
N ASP A 59 10.16 -8.54 6.08
CA ASP A 59 9.13 -9.50 6.47
C ASP A 59 8.32 -9.84 5.23
N LEU A 60 8.71 -10.93 4.56
CA LEU A 60 8.10 -11.29 3.29
C LEU A 60 6.64 -11.73 3.43
N ASP A 61 6.28 -12.32 4.58
CA ASP A 61 4.87 -12.71 4.78
C ASP A 61 3.98 -11.48 4.87
N GLU A 62 4.42 -10.44 5.58
CA GLU A 62 3.67 -9.19 5.64
C GLU A 62 3.69 -8.48 4.30
N ALA A 63 4.82 -8.49 3.61
CA ALA A 63 4.91 -7.87 2.28
C ALA A 63 3.92 -8.52 1.32
N ARG A 64 3.79 -9.85 1.36
CA ARG A 64 2.83 -10.56 0.51
C ARG A 64 1.41 -10.07 0.75
N ARG A 65 1.03 -9.90 2.01
CA ARG A 65 -0.32 -9.46 2.36
C ARG A 65 -0.59 -8.05 1.85
N VAL A 66 0.36 -7.16 2.07
CA VAL A 66 0.19 -5.76 1.68
C VAL A 66 0.16 -5.62 0.15
N ILE A 67 1.06 -6.30 -0.54
CA ILE A 67 1.11 -6.24 -2.01
C ILE A 67 -0.19 -6.81 -2.60
N THR A 68 -0.69 -7.90 -2.03
CA THR A 68 -1.95 -8.50 -2.51
C THR A 68 -3.11 -7.52 -2.33
N ALA A 69 -3.19 -6.88 -1.16
CA ALA A 69 -4.25 -5.90 -0.89
C ALA A 69 -4.13 -4.70 -1.83
N LEU A 70 -2.92 -4.21 -2.05
CA LEU A 70 -2.66 -3.10 -2.97
C LEU A 70 -3.09 -3.47 -4.39
N ALA A 71 -2.72 -4.66 -4.86
CA ALA A 71 -3.09 -5.10 -6.20
C ALA A 71 -4.60 -5.16 -6.37
N GLY A 72 -5.32 -5.66 -5.37
CA GLY A 72 -6.78 -5.70 -5.42
C GLY A 72 -7.39 -4.31 -5.46
N LEU A 73 -6.89 -3.41 -4.61
CA LEU A 73 -7.39 -2.04 -4.56
C LEU A 73 -7.14 -1.31 -5.88
N VAL A 74 -5.93 -1.43 -6.43
CA VAL A 74 -5.59 -0.77 -7.69
C VAL A 74 -6.47 -1.32 -8.82
N THR A 75 -6.62 -2.63 -8.89
CA THR A 75 -7.44 -3.24 -9.94
C THR A 75 -8.89 -2.78 -9.87
N ALA A 76 -9.44 -2.69 -8.66
CA ALA A 76 -10.83 -2.29 -8.49
C ALA A 76 -11.04 -0.79 -8.73
N SER A 77 -10.00 0.03 -8.57
CA SER A 77 -10.15 1.49 -8.56
C SER A 77 -9.48 2.19 -9.73
N VAL A 78 -8.84 1.46 -10.63
CA VAL A 78 -8.01 2.06 -11.67
C VAL A 78 -8.78 3.10 -12.50
N GLU A 79 -10.06 2.88 -12.73
CA GLU A 79 -10.88 3.81 -13.52
C GLU A 79 -11.11 5.14 -12.80
N TYR A 80 -10.91 5.16 -11.49
CA TYR A 80 -11.12 6.37 -10.67
C TYR A 80 -9.83 7.11 -10.36
N LEU A 81 -8.68 6.57 -10.73
CA LEU A 81 -7.39 7.13 -10.33
C LEU A 81 -6.91 8.27 -11.24
N GLY A 82 -7.48 8.38 -12.45
CA GLY A 82 -7.08 9.43 -13.38
C GLY A 82 -5.58 9.39 -13.67
N PRO A 83 -4.88 10.54 -13.58
CA PRO A 83 -3.45 10.58 -13.89
C PRO A 83 -2.58 9.83 -12.88
N HIS A 84 -3.12 9.45 -11.72
CA HIS A 84 -2.35 8.68 -10.74
C HIS A 84 -2.26 7.20 -11.10
N ALA A 85 -3.08 6.71 -12.03
CA ALA A 85 -3.14 5.28 -12.33
C ALA A 85 -1.80 4.72 -12.82
N GLY A 86 -1.15 5.41 -13.75
CA GLY A 86 0.13 4.93 -14.30
C GLY A 86 1.21 4.77 -13.25
N PRO A 87 1.55 5.85 -12.52
CA PRO A 87 2.58 5.75 -11.48
C PRO A 87 2.27 4.72 -10.39
N ILE A 88 1.01 4.61 -9.98
CA ILE A 88 0.64 3.65 -8.94
C ILE A 88 0.81 2.22 -9.46
N ARG A 89 0.41 1.95 -10.70
CA ARG A 89 0.57 0.62 -11.29
C ARG A 89 2.04 0.26 -11.46
N GLU A 90 2.87 1.23 -11.84
CA GLU A 90 4.31 1.01 -11.94
C GLU A 90 4.91 0.69 -10.58
N GLY A 91 4.47 1.41 -9.54
CA GLY A 91 4.90 1.15 -8.17
C GLY A 91 4.53 -0.26 -7.73
N LEU A 92 3.31 -0.68 -8.02
CA LEU A 92 2.85 -2.03 -7.73
C LEU A 92 3.72 -3.08 -8.41
N GLN A 93 3.99 -2.91 -9.70
CA GLN A 93 4.83 -3.85 -10.43
C GLN A 93 6.24 -3.92 -9.86
N ALA A 94 6.80 -2.77 -9.47
CA ALA A 94 8.13 -2.73 -8.88
C ALA A 94 8.18 -3.53 -7.57
N LEU A 95 7.12 -3.41 -6.76
CA LEU A 95 7.02 -4.17 -5.51
C LEU A 95 6.89 -5.66 -5.76
N GLN A 96 6.11 -6.05 -6.76
CA GLN A 96 5.95 -7.46 -7.11
C GLN A 96 7.26 -8.06 -7.57
N ARG A 97 8.04 -7.32 -8.37
CA ARG A 97 9.36 -7.78 -8.80
C ARG A 97 10.33 -7.86 -7.63
N ALA A 98 10.32 -6.85 -6.76
CA ALA A 98 11.19 -6.85 -5.60
C ALA A 98 10.88 -8.02 -4.67
N PHE A 99 9.60 -8.35 -4.49
CA PHE A 99 9.21 -9.51 -3.71
C PHE A 99 9.78 -10.79 -4.33
N ARG A 100 9.66 -10.92 -5.64
CA ARG A 100 10.18 -12.09 -6.35
C ARG A 100 11.69 -12.21 -6.17
N GLU A 101 12.40 -11.10 -6.27
CA GLU A 101 13.86 -11.07 -6.12
C GLU A 101 14.29 -11.40 -4.70
N ALA A 102 13.49 -10.99 -3.71
CA ALA A 102 13.80 -11.25 -2.30
C ALA A 102 13.50 -12.69 -1.88
N SER A 103 12.69 -13.38 -2.65
CA SER A 103 12.26 -14.74 -2.31
C SER A 103 13.33 -15.76 -2.67
N SER A 104 13.72 -16.60 -1.70
CA SER A 104 14.68 -17.67 -1.97
C SER A 104 14.07 -18.75 -2.87
N HIS A 105 12.74 -18.91 -2.83
CA HIS A 105 12.00 -19.83 -3.68
C HIS A 105 10.87 -19.04 -4.33
N PRO A 106 11.13 -18.33 -5.45
CA PRO A 106 10.10 -17.49 -6.06
C PRO A 106 8.88 -18.31 -6.49
N ASP A 107 7.71 -17.69 -6.32
CA ASP A 107 6.46 -18.29 -6.77
C ASP A 107 6.48 -18.49 -8.28
N GLU A 108 5.72 -19.47 -8.75
CA GLU A 108 5.50 -19.63 -10.18
C GLU A 108 4.81 -18.37 -10.73
N PRO A 109 5.05 -18.06 -12.03
CA PRO A 109 4.38 -16.92 -12.65
C PRO A 109 2.86 -17.00 -12.46
N GLY A 110 2.26 -15.89 -12.05
CA GLY A 110 0.83 -15.82 -11.75
C GLY A 110 0.47 -16.20 -10.33
N LYS A 111 1.42 -16.70 -9.54
CA LYS A 111 1.17 -17.14 -8.16
C LYS A 111 1.75 -16.22 -7.11
N GLY A 112 2.51 -15.22 -7.50
CA GLY A 112 3.09 -14.26 -6.56
C GLY A 112 2.05 -13.31 -5.99
N PRO A 113 2.46 -12.46 -5.03
CA PRO A 113 1.51 -11.58 -4.35
C PRO A 113 0.81 -10.65 -5.35
N GLY A 114 -0.52 -10.67 -5.30
CA GLY A 114 -1.34 -9.82 -6.14
C GLY A 114 -1.46 -10.24 -7.58
N GLU A 115 -0.73 -11.26 -8.02
CA GLU A 115 -0.73 -11.63 -9.45
C GLU A 115 -2.07 -12.22 -9.90
N LYS A 116 -2.90 -12.67 -8.99
CA LYS A 116 -4.26 -13.08 -9.34
C LYS A 116 -5.09 -11.90 -9.84
N PHE A 117 -4.69 -10.67 -9.53
CA PHE A 117 -5.37 -9.46 -10.00
C PHE A 117 -4.67 -8.83 -11.20
N THR A 118 -3.34 -8.90 -11.27
CA THR A 118 -2.55 -8.17 -12.28
C THR A 118 -2.08 -9.05 -13.42
N GLY A 119 -2.10 -10.37 -13.24
CA GLY A 119 -1.42 -11.27 -14.15
C GLY A 119 0.03 -11.48 -13.75
N PRO A 120 0.73 -12.38 -14.41
CA PRO A 120 2.09 -12.75 -14.04
C PRO A 120 3.08 -11.59 -14.10
N VAL A 121 4.05 -11.60 -13.18
CA VAL A 121 5.17 -10.66 -13.15
C VAL A 121 6.46 -11.48 -13.25
N TYR A 122 7.34 -11.09 -14.16
CA TYR A 122 8.56 -11.84 -14.43
C TYR A 122 9.81 -11.13 -13.91
#